data_1bb33d5e7a37c58f8cb9969db9a38eac
#
_entry.id   1bb33d5e7a37c58f8cb9969db9a38eac
#
_cell.length_a   1.000
_cell.length_b   1.000
_cell.length_c   1.000
_cell.angle_alpha   90.00
_cell.angle_beta   90.00
_cell.angle_gamma   90.00
#
_symmetry.space_group_name_H-M   'P 1'
#
loop_
_entity.id
_entity.type
_entity.pdbx_description
1 polymer ?
#
loop_
_entity_poly.entity_id
_entity_poly.type
_entity_poly.pdbx_seq_one_letter_code
_entity_poly.pdbx_strand_id
1 'polypeptide(L)'
;MDYFNKIIIDIELHHVEGIRECFENGINPNDLFHGSPLIDEMITMYTRTPRFKECIKVFVDYGLKFEDPVLLAVLMDDSEMLDKLILQQPEIVIKRYSLKCTYTPLEDVTLLHICAEYNHDACARVL
;
A
#
# COMPACT_ATOMS: atom_id res chain seq x y z
N MET A 1 -14.13 -1.90 -23.01
CA MET A 1 -13.58 -1.13 -21.88
C MET A 1 -12.12 -1.47 -21.68
N ASP A 2 -11.26 -0.46 -21.62
CA ASP A 2 -9.84 -0.65 -21.32
C ASP A 2 -9.65 -0.57 -19.80
N TYR A 3 -9.70 -1.73 -19.16
CA TYR A 3 -9.57 -1.81 -17.70
C TYR A 3 -8.17 -1.46 -17.21
N PHE A 4 -7.13 -1.60 -18.06
CA PHE A 4 -5.78 -1.22 -17.66
C PHE A 4 -5.63 0.30 -17.52
N ASN A 5 -6.19 1.08 -18.45
CA ASN A 5 -6.24 2.53 -18.30
C ASN A 5 -7.15 2.94 -17.16
N LYS A 6 -8.28 2.23 -16.99
CA LYS A 6 -9.22 2.52 -15.91
C LYS A 6 -8.58 2.37 -14.54
N ILE A 7 -7.81 1.28 -14.32
CA ILE A 7 -7.25 1.03 -12.99
C ILE A 7 -6.23 2.11 -12.59
N ILE A 8 -5.47 2.63 -13.54
CA ILE A 8 -4.52 3.72 -13.25
C ILE A 8 -5.26 4.96 -12.78
N ILE A 9 -6.38 5.31 -13.40
CA ILE A 9 -7.22 6.44 -12.98
C ILE A 9 -7.84 6.17 -11.60
N ASP A 10 -8.34 4.97 -11.38
CA ASP A 10 -8.96 4.60 -10.11
C ASP A 10 -7.96 4.56 -8.96
N ILE A 11 -6.70 4.18 -9.24
CA ILE A 11 -5.60 4.26 -8.28
C ILE A 11 -5.34 5.73 -7.90
N GLU A 12 -5.22 6.61 -8.90
CA GLU A 12 -4.98 8.03 -8.65
C GLU A 12 -6.07 8.65 -7.76
N LEU A 13 -7.32 8.28 -8.00
CA LEU A 13 -8.47 8.86 -7.31
C LEU A 13 -8.90 8.09 -6.06
N HIS A 14 -8.23 7.00 -5.73
CA HIS A 14 -8.59 6.08 -4.64
C HIS A 14 -10.05 5.57 -4.77
N HIS A 15 -10.43 5.21 -5.99
CA HIS A 15 -11.75 4.61 -6.25
C HIS A 15 -11.71 3.12 -5.91
N VAL A 16 -12.03 2.77 -4.67
CA VAL A 16 -11.95 1.40 -4.14
C VAL A 16 -12.75 0.42 -5.00
N GLU A 17 -14.01 0.72 -5.28
CA GLU A 17 -14.87 -0.16 -6.07
C GLU A 17 -14.45 -0.21 -7.54
N GLY A 18 -13.88 0.87 -8.07
CA GLY A 18 -13.33 0.88 -9.42
C GLY A 18 -12.16 -0.07 -9.57
N ILE A 19 -11.25 -0.08 -8.59
CA ILE A 19 -10.12 -1.01 -8.57
C ILE A 19 -10.62 -2.45 -8.51
N ARG A 20 -11.59 -2.72 -7.64
CA ARG A 20 -12.21 -4.04 -7.52
C ARG A 20 -12.81 -4.49 -8.86
N GLU A 21 -13.54 -3.63 -9.52
CA GLU A 21 -14.14 -3.93 -10.83
C GLU A 21 -13.07 -4.31 -11.86
N CYS A 22 -11.95 -3.61 -11.89
CA CYS A 22 -10.85 -3.92 -12.80
C CYS A 22 -10.30 -5.32 -12.56
N PHE A 23 -10.09 -5.71 -11.30
CA PHE A 23 -9.62 -7.05 -10.98
C PHE A 23 -10.66 -8.11 -11.34
N GLU A 24 -11.94 -7.83 -11.14
CA GLU A 24 -13.02 -8.75 -11.52
C GLU A 24 -13.13 -8.91 -13.04
N ASN A 25 -12.59 -7.99 -13.81
CA ASN A 25 -12.63 -8.01 -15.28
C ASN A 25 -11.27 -8.35 -15.92
N GLY A 26 -10.40 -9.04 -15.17
CA GLY A 26 -9.21 -9.66 -15.74
C GLY A 26 -7.88 -8.98 -15.46
N ILE A 27 -7.87 -7.80 -14.83
CA ILE A 27 -6.60 -7.21 -14.38
C ILE A 27 -6.14 -8.00 -13.16
N ASN A 28 -4.86 -8.38 -13.16
CA ASN A 28 -4.25 -9.09 -12.03
C ASN A 28 -3.54 -8.07 -11.13
N PRO A 29 -3.71 -8.15 -9.79
CA PRO A 29 -3.01 -7.22 -8.90
C PRO A 29 -1.49 -7.26 -9.02
N ASN A 30 -0.93 -8.35 -9.58
CA ASN A 30 0.50 -8.49 -9.79
C ASN A 30 0.96 -8.09 -11.19
N ASP A 31 0.07 -7.54 -12.02
CA ASP A 31 0.43 -7.05 -13.36
C ASP A 31 1.40 -5.88 -13.26
N LEU A 32 2.18 -5.70 -14.35
CA LEU A 32 3.14 -4.60 -14.45
C LEU A 32 2.54 -3.42 -15.22
N PHE A 33 2.93 -2.22 -14.80
CA PHE A 33 2.67 -0.97 -15.50
C PHE A 33 4.00 -0.26 -15.72
N HIS A 34 4.38 -0.09 -17.00
CA HIS A 34 5.69 0.46 -17.37
C HIS A 34 6.86 -0.25 -16.67
N GLY A 35 6.78 -1.57 -16.56
CA GLY A 35 7.84 -2.40 -15.99
C GLY A 35 7.84 -2.51 -14.48
N SER A 36 6.93 -1.84 -13.77
CA SER A 36 6.81 -1.91 -12.31
C SER A 36 5.47 -2.51 -11.91
N PRO A 37 5.39 -3.24 -10.77
CA PRO A 37 4.12 -3.77 -10.30
C PRO A 37 3.07 -2.67 -10.08
N LEU A 38 1.79 -2.98 -10.36
CA LEU A 38 0.69 -2.04 -10.16
C LEU A 38 0.62 -1.49 -8.73
N ILE A 39 1.00 -2.31 -7.75
CA ILE A 39 0.99 -1.84 -6.35
C ILE A 39 1.94 -0.66 -6.13
N ASP A 40 3.02 -0.56 -6.90
CA ASP A 40 3.94 0.58 -6.81
C ASP A 40 3.26 1.88 -7.23
N GLU A 41 2.36 1.82 -8.22
CA GLU A 41 1.55 2.99 -8.59
C GLU A 41 0.68 3.45 -7.40
N MET A 42 0.11 2.49 -6.67
CA MET A 42 -0.68 2.78 -5.48
C MET A 42 0.16 3.46 -4.40
N ILE A 43 1.36 2.93 -4.14
CA ILE A 43 2.26 3.43 -3.08
C ILE A 43 2.85 4.79 -3.44
N THR A 44 3.26 4.98 -4.70
CA THR A 44 4.00 6.19 -5.11
C THR A 44 3.10 7.33 -5.58
N MET A 45 1.83 7.08 -5.83
CA MET A 45 0.89 8.12 -6.27
C MET A 45 0.77 9.22 -5.22
N TYR A 46 0.65 10.46 -5.67
CA TYR A 46 0.62 11.64 -4.79
C TYR A 46 -0.66 11.75 -3.94
N THR A 47 -1.71 11.03 -4.28
CA THR A 47 -3.01 11.13 -3.60
C THR A 47 -2.91 10.61 -2.16
N ARG A 48 -3.47 11.39 -1.24
CA ARG A 48 -3.55 11.01 0.19
C ARG A 48 -4.98 11.17 0.65
N THR A 49 -5.69 10.05 0.84
CA THR A 49 -7.07 10.02 1.36
C THR A 49 -7.21 8.86 2.35
N PRO A 50 -8.26 8.88 3.21
CA PRO A 50 -8.52 7.75 4.11
C PRO A 50 -8.84 6.43 3.39
N ARG A 51 -9.12 6.48 2.09
CA ARG A 51 -9.42 5.29 1.30
C ARG A 51 -8.19 4.51 0.84
N PHE A 52 -6.98 5.07 1.04
CA PHE A 52 -5.75 4.41 0.60
C PHE A 52 -5.64 2.97 1.13
N LYS A 53 -5.81 2.79 2.43
CA LYS A 53 -5.71 1.46 3.06
C LYS A 53 -6.75 0.47 2.53
N GLU A 54 -7.93 0.96 2.19
CA GLU A 54 -8.98 0.11 1.58
C GLU A 54 -8.59 -0.32 0.17
N CYS A 55 -7.95 0.56 -0.59
CA CYS A 55 -7.42 0.21 -1.92
C CYS A 55 -6.34 -0.88 -1.82
N ILE A 56 -5.41 -0.74 -0.87
CA ILE A 56 -4.38 -1.78 -0.63
C ILE A 56 -5.06 -3.11 -0.29
N LYS A 57 -6.08 -3.08 0.56
CA LYS A 57 -6.82 -4.29 0.93
C LYS A 57 -7.46 -4.98 -0.28
N VAL A 58 -7.98 -4.23 -1.23
CA VAL A 58 -8.53 -4.81 -2.47
C VAL A 58 -7.43 -5.56 -3.24
N PHE A 59 -6.24 -5.00 -3.36
CA PHE A 59 -5.10 -5.70 -3.97
C PHE A 59 -4.84 -7.03 -3.27
N VAL A 60 -4.82 -7.02 -1.95
CA VAL A 60 -4.58 -8.23 -1.13
C VAL A 60 -5.70 -9.25 -1.34
N ASP A 61 -6.96 -8.81 -1.32
CA ASP A 61 -8.12 -9.70 -1.48
C ASP A 61 -8.11 -10.43 -2.83
N TYR A 62 -7.51 -9.82 -3.87
CA TYR A 62 -7.42 -10.41 -5.20
C TYR A 62 -6.08 -11.08 -5.48
N GLY A 63 -5.26 -11.32 -4.45
CA GLY A 63 -4.08 -12.16 -4.56
C GLY A 63 -2.75 -11.43 -4.76
N LEU A 64 -2.63 -10.21 -4.26
CA LEU A 64 -1.36 -9.47 -4.30
C LEU A 64 -0.24 -10.31 -3.68
N LYS A 65 0.89 -10.39 -4.39
CA LYS A 65 2.13 -10.93 -3.88
C LYS A 65 3.03 -9.77 -3.48
N PHE A 66 3.32 -9.65 -2.19
CA PHE A 66 4.13 -8.57 -1.65
C PHE A 66 5.17 -9.16 -0.70
N GLU A 67 6.44 -8.93 -0.98
CA GLU A 67 7.53 -9.64 -0.28
C GLU A 67 7.73 -9.21 1.17
N ASP A 68 7.38 -7.97 1.50
CA ASP A 68 7.59 -7.42 2.85
C ASP A 68 6.28 -7.37 3.62
N PRO A 69 6.00 -8.38 4.48
CA PRO A 69 4.73 -8.42 5.22
C PRO A 69 4.60 -7.29 6.24
N VAL A 70 5.73 -6.78 6.76
CA VAL A 70 5.73 -5.67 7.72
C VAL A 70 5.27 -4.38 7.04
N LEU A 71 5.88 -4.06 5.91
CA LEU A 71 5.48 -2.87 5.15
C LEU A 71 4.03 -2.98 4.69
N LEU A 72 3.61 -4.16 4.24
CA LEU A 72 2.22 -4.36 3.82
C LEU A 72 1.23 -4.12 4.97
N ALA A 73 1.53 -4.62 6.17
CA ALA A 73 0.69 -4.38 7.35
C ALA A 73 0.55 -2.89 7.64
N VAL A 74 1.65 -2.13 7.54
CA VAL A 74 1.63 -0.68 7.74
C VAL A 74 0.80 0.01 6.65
N LEU A 75 0.99 -0.37 5.38
CA LEU A 75 0.24 0.24 4.27
C LEU A 75 -1.27 -0.01 4.38
N MET A 76 -1.67 -1.15 4.92
CA MET A 76 -3.08 -1.49 5.16
C MET A 76 -3.63 -0.95 6.48
N ASP A 77 -2.77 -0.35 7.31
CA ASP A 77 -3.10 0.02 8.68
C ASP A 77 -3.61 -1.18 9.49
N ASP A 78 -3.02 -2.36 9.24
CA ASP A 78 -3.36 -3.61 9.93
C ASP A 78 -2.53 -3.73 11.22
N SER A 79 -3.05 -3.13 12.29
CA SER A 79 -2.34 -3.05 13.57
C SER A 79 -2.19 -4.41 14.24
N GLU A 80 -3.14 -5.32 14.07
CA GLU A 80 -3.05 -6.66 14.66
C GLU A 80 -1.92 -7.46 14.03
N MET A 81 -1.81 -7.44 12.72
CA MET A 81 -0.72 -8.12 12.02
C MET A 81 0.63 -7.51 12.37
N LEU A 82 0.70 -6.17 12.40
CA LEU A 82 1.94 -5.48 12.76
C LEU A 82 2.38 -5.84 14.18
N ASP A 83 1.46 -5.87 15.13
CA ASP A 83 1.76 -6.23 16.51
C ASP A 83 2.35 -7.64 16.61
N LYS A 84 1.76 -8.60 15.90
CA LYS A 84 2.28 -9.97 15.85
C LYS A 84 3.71 -10.02 15.27
N LEU A 85 3.96 -9.26 14.21
CA LEU A 85 5.27 -9.22 13.59
C LEU A 85 6.32 -8.58 14.51
N ILE A 86 5.96 -7.53 15.25
CA ILE A 86 6.85 -6.88 16.22
C ILE A 86 7.18 -7.86 17.36
N LEU A 87 6.22 -8.64 17.84
CA LEU A 87 6.48 -9.62 18.88
C LEU A 87 7.48 -10.68 18.43
N GLN A 88 7.46 -11.06 17.15
CA GLN A 88 8.40 -12.02 16.59
C GLN A 88 9.78 -11.42 16.31
N GLN A 89 9.83 -10.15 15.89
CA GLN A 89 11.04 -9.45 15.48
C GLN A 89 10.97 -7.99 15.95
N PRO A 90 11.29 -7.71 17.23
CA PRO A 90 11.20 -6.35 17.79
C PRO A 90 12.02 -5.30 17.03
N GLU A 91 13.10 -5.71 16.37
CA GLU A 91 14.00 -4.82 15.62
C GLU A 91 13.34 -4.16 14.40
N ILE A 92 12.17 -4.64 13.95
CA ILE A 92 11.49 -4.01 12.81
C ILE A 92 11.04 -2.57 13.13
N VAL A 93 10.87 -2.23 14.40
CA VAL A 93 10.47 -0.88 14.84
C VAL A 93 11.48 0.17 14.38
N ILE A 94 12.77 -0.19 14.33
CA ILE A 94 13.83 0.73 13.92
C ILE A 94 14.33 0.51 12.49
N LYS A 95 13.74 -0.46 11.77
CA LYS A 95 14.10 -0.71 10.37
C LYS A 95 13.80 0.52 9.52
N ARG A 96 14.65 0.79 8.53
CA ARG A 96 14.52 1.94 7.64
C ARG A 96 14.02 1.52 6.28
N TYR A 97 13.22 2.39 5.68
CA TYR A 97 12.59 2.17 4.38
C TYR A 97 12.74 3.39 3.50
N SER A 98 12.69 3.19 2.18
CA SER A 98 12.63 4.28 1.22
C SER A 98 11.49 3.99 0.24
N LEU A 99 10.60 4.97 0.06
CA LEU A 99 9.48 4.89 -0.86
C LEU A 99 9.55 6.08 -1.82
N LYS A 100 9.48 5.80 -3.13
CA LYS A 100 9.60 6.83 -4.17
C LYS A 100 8.27 7.54 -4.42
N CYS A 101 7.66 8.08 -3.37
CA CYS A 101 6.39 8.79 -3.47
C CYS A 101 6.55 10.08 -4.26
N THR A 102 5.63 10.31 -5.20
CA THR A 102 5.62 11.52 -6.02
C THR A 102 5.37 12.75 -5.14
N TYR A 103 6.19 13.79 -5.32
CA TYR A 103 6.20 15.05 -4.58
C TYR A 103 6.70 14.97 -3.14
N THR A 104 6.60 13.82 -2.47
CA THR A 104 7.05 13.65 -1.09
C THR A 104 7.80 12.32 -0.92
N PRO A 105 8.98 12.18 -1.57
CA PRO A 105 9.73 10.94 -1.43
C PRO A 105 10.14 10.71 0.02
N LEU A 106 9.98 9.49 0.50
CA LEU A 106 10.38 9.08 1.83
C LEU A 106 11.72 8.35 1.72
N GLU A 107 12.77 8.93 2.31
CA GLU A 107 14.11 8.36 2.24
C GLU A 107 14.62 8.02 3.63
N ASP A 108 15.02 6.76 3.81
CA ASP A 108 15.63 6.28 5.05
C ASP A 108 14.78 6.60 6.29
N VAL A 109 13.49 6.27 6.21
CA VAL A 109 12.50 6.56 7.26
C VAL A 109 12.09 5.30 8.00
N THR A 110 11.58 5.46 9.23
CA THR A 110 11.02 4.36 10.00
C THR A 110 9.57 4.09 9.61
N LEU A 111 9.02 2.96 10.09
CA LEU A 111 7.60 2.63 9.89
C LEU A 111 6.67 3.69 10.48
N LEU A 112 7.04 4.28 11.63
CA LEU A 112 6.24 5.35 12.24
C LEU A 112 6.12 6.56 11.31
N HIS A 113 7.20 6.88 10.61
CA HIS A 113 7.20 7.97 9.64
C HIS A 113 6.24 7.66 8.47
N ILE A 114 6.23 6.41 8.01
CA ILE A 114 5.32 5.97 6.95
C ILE A 114 3.87 6.07 7.43
N CYS A 115 3.58 5.65 8.66
CA CYS A 115 2.25 5.81 9.26
C CYS A 115 1.81 7.27 9.27
N ALA A 116 2.71 8.19 9.62
CA ALA A 116 2.41 9.62 9.62
C ALA A 116 2.08 10.12 8.22
N GLU A 117 2.83 9.70 7.21
CA GLU A 117 2.61 10.10 5.82
C GLU A 117 1.23 9.69 5.31
N TYR A 118 0.77 8.49 5.65
CA TYR A 118 -0.52 7.97 5.21
C TYR A 118 -1.63 8.16 6.22
N ASN A 119 -1.35 8.80 7.36
CA ASN A 119 -2.30 9.03 8.46
C ASN A 119 -2.87 7.71 9.00
N HIS A 120 -2.02 6.72 9.21
CA HIS A 120 -2.38 5.39 9.70
C HIS A 120 -2.24 5.30 11.22
N ASP A 121 -3.25 5.76 11.94
CA ASP A 121 -3.24 5.86 13.40
C ASP A 121 -3.11 4.52 14.12
N ALA A 122 -3.79 3.49 13.64
CA ALA A 122 -3.81 2.19 14.33
C ALA A 122 -2.40 1.58 14.39
N CYS A 123 -1.69 1.55 13.27
CA CYS A 123 -0.31 1.06 13.24
C CYS A 123 0.64 1.98 14.00
N ALA A 124 0.45 3.30 13.93
CA ALA A 124 1.28 4.23 14.68
C ALA A 124 1.23 3.97 16.19
N ARG A 125 0.07 3.60 16.71
CA ARG A 125 -0.09 3.32 18.15
C ARG A 125 0.62 2.04 18.60
N VAL A 126 0.84 1.10 17.69
CA VAL A 126 1.55 -0.16 17.98
C VAL A 126 3.06 0.07 17.99
N LEU A 127 3.52 1.04 17.23
CA LEU A 127 4.93 1.40 17.15
C LEU A 127 5.32 2.34 18.30
#